data_009c27c4c02ec6d470499751bf450135
#
_entry.id   009c27c4c02ec6d470499751bf450135
#
_cell.length_a   1.000
_cell.length_b   1.000
_cell.length_c   1.000
_cell.angle_alpha   90.00
_cell.angle_beta   90.00
_cell.angle_gamma   90.00
#
_symmetry.space_group_name_H-M   'P 1'
#
loop_
_entity.id
_entity.type
_entity.pdbx_description
1 polymer ?
#
loop_
_entity_poly.entity_id
_entity_poly.type
_entity_poly.pdbx_seq_one_letter_code
_entity_poly.pdbx_strand_id
1 'polypeptide(L)'
;MPKIGFDITSIMYAVLRNLIILSISLSVCSTITQSAELTLDITSYTNREVDLNDNFFMEDKSAPFLYSVGLRNWGDAKATSNTKITNFSFLYTLEYSFGNIDYSSAVTGTMKKQYYKGRLEYYLSTGSKVGANDLLPYIGLGYRNLLDDSGYKTSSTNHLGYDRLSQYYYVPIGAIWYISDSLSLKSQYNYFLEGKQISFLNEMLPNTYTVNPENTQRLGWGIDLTLRSKLNSKWSTYGFFRSWHIEDSDAVSCSALIYCMEPKNQTYEIGAGISYHF
;
A
#
# COMPACT_ATOMS: atom_id res chain seq x y z
N MET A 1 -12.03 12.59 -35.30
CA MET A 1 -11.86 12.18 -33.90
C MET A 1 -10.58 11.39 -33.82
N PRO A 2 -9.48 11.91 -33.24
CA PRO A 2 -8.26 11.15 -33.05
C PRO A 2 -8.51 10.13 -31.94
N LYS A 3 -8.31 8.85 -32.23
CA LYS A 3 -8.18 7.80 -31.22
C LYS A 3 -6.86 8.02 -30.48
N ILE A 4 -6.89 8.68 -29.33
CA ILE A 4 -5.75 8.68 -28.41
C ILE A 4 -5.78 7.31 -27.74
N GLY A 5 -5.02 6.38 -28.31
CA GLY A 5 -4.76 5.10 -27.67
C GLY A 5 -3.91 5.35 -26.43
N PHE A 6 -4.46 5.12 -25.26
CA PHE A 6 -3.68 5.00 -24.04
C PHE A 6 -2.63 3.92 -24.26
N ASP A 7 -1.37 4.32 -24.20
CA ASP A 7 -0.28 3.37 -24.26
C ASP A 7 -0.13 2.69 -22.89
N ILE A 8 -1.06 1.73 -22.64
CA ILE A 8 -0.98 0.79 -21.51
C ILE A 8 0.42 0.15 -21.47
N THR A 9 1.13 0.08 -22.61
CA THR A 9 2.50 -0.38 -22.69
C THR A 9 3.46 0.51 -21.93
N SER A 10 3.29 1.83 -21.85
CA SER A 10 4.19 2.72 -21.10
C SER A 10 4.04 2.55 -19.60
N ILE A 11 2.83 2.38 -19.10
CA ILE A 11 2.56 2.12 -17.66
C ILE A 11 3.02 0.70 -17.31
N MET A 12 2.69 -0.29 -18.13
CA MET A 12 3.21 -1.66 -17.98
C MET A 12 4.73 -1.69 -18.05
N TYR A 13 5.35 -0.88 -18.93
CA TYR A 13 6.81 -0.82 -19.05
C TYR A 13 7.46 -0.20 -17.83
N ALA A 14 6.86 0.84 -17.23
CA ALA A 14 7.35 1.43 -15.99
C ALA A 14 7.20 0.47 -14.80
N VAL A 15 6.07 -0.22 -14.69
CA VAL A 15 5.83 -1.24 -13.66
C VAL A 15 6.76 -2.45 -13.89
N LEU A 16 6.89 -2.93 -15.13
CA LEU A 16 7.76 -4.06 -15.48
C LEU A 16 9.23 -3.71 -15.28
N ARG A 17 9.67 -2.50 -15.64
CA ARG A 17 11.04 -2.01 -15.41
C ARG A 17 11.38 -1.95 -13.93
N ASN A 18 10.45 -1.49 -13.09
CA ASN A 18 10.64 -1.44 -11.65
C ASN A 18 10.61 -2.85 -11.02
N LEU A 19 9.80 -3.78 -11.56
CA LEU A 19 9.81 -5.20 -11.17
C LEU A 19 11.09 -5.92 -11.61
N ILE A 20 11.64 -5.59 -12.79
CA ILE A 20 12.90 -6.17 -13.28
C ILE A 20 14.10 -5.66 -12.48
N ILE A 21 14.14 -4.38 -12.13
CA ILE A 21 15.18 -3.82 -11.24
C ILE A 21 15.10 -4.50 -9.87
N LEU A 22 13.88 -4.78 -9.38
CA LEU A 22 13.64 -5.50 -8.14
C LEU A 22 14.10 -6.97 -8.23
N SER A 23 13.87 -7.65 -9.35
CA SER A 23 14.28 -9.05 -9.56
C SER A 23 15.80 -9.20 -9.68
N ILE A 24 16.50 -8.21 -10.22
CA ILE A 24 17.96 -8.19 -10.32
C ILE A 24 18.60 -7.96 -8.94
N SER A 25 18.01 -7.12 -8.09
CA SER A 25 18.48 -6.95 -6.70
C SER A 25 18.20 -8.19 -5.82
N LEU A 26 17.17 -8.97 -6.10
CA LEU A 26 16.90 -10.25 -5.44
C LEU A 26 17.88 -11.37 -5.87
N SER A 27 18.43 -11.31 -7.08
CA SER A 27 19.39 -12.32 -7.57
C SER A 27 20.77 -12.20 -6.93
N VAL A 28 21.11 -11.08 -6.32
CA VAL A 28 22.40 -10.87 -5.62
C VAL A 28 22.40 -11.42 -4.18
N CYS A 29 21.24 -11.77 -3.65
CA CYS A 29 21.07 -12.26 -2.28
C CYS A 29 20.84 -13.79 -2.21
N SER A 30 21.61 -14.58 -2.96
CA SER A 30 21.46 -16.04 -3.10
C SER A 30 21.89 -16.87 -1.87
N THR A 31 21.98 -16.28 -0.68
CA THR A 31 22.29 -17.01 0.57
C THR A 31 21.18 -16.97 1.62
N ILE A 32 19.99 -16.46 1.28
CA ILE A 32 18.87 -16.41 2.23
C ILE A 32 17.96 -17.61 1.97
N THR A 33 18.26 -18.74 2.57
CA THR A 33 17.36 -19.90 2.70
C THR A 33 16.29 -19.63 3.77
N GLN A 34 15.54 -18.55 3.64
CA GLN A 34 14.37 -18.30 4.47
C GLN A 34 13.12 -18.56 3.62
N SER A 35 12.20 -19.34 4.17
CA SER A 35 10.98 -19.74 3.48
C SER A 35 10.14 -18.51 3.07
N ALA A 36 10.01 -18.29 1.77
CA ALA A 36 9.08 -17.31 1.24
C ALA A 36 7.65 -17.83 1.39
N GLU A 37 6.70 -16.92 1.57
CA GLU A 37 5.28 -17.23 1.62
C GLU A 37 4.55 -16.55 0.47
N LEU A 38 3.74 -17.30 -0.26
CA LEU A 38 2.73 -16.74 -1.15
C LEU A 38 1.48 -16.42 -0.32
N THR A 39 0.93 -15.22 -0.46
CA THR A 39 -0.27 -14.78 0.27
C THR A 39 -1.41 -14.47 -0.67
N LEU A 40 -2.62 -14.80 -0.25
CA LEU A 40 -3.87 -14.40 -0.88
C LEU A 40 -4.78 -13.85 0.21
N ASP A 41 -5.32 -12.64 0.03
CA ASP A 41 -6.23 -12.04 0.98
C ASP A 41 -7.37 -11.25 0.35
N ILE A 42 -8.37 -10.98 1.16
CA ILE A 42 -9.49 -10.09 0.89
C ILE A 42 -9.51 -8.98 1.92
N THR A 43 -9.82 -7.76 1.48
CA THR A 43 -9.76 -6.56 2.30
C THR A 43 -11.01 -5.73 2.14
N SER A 44 -11.67 -5.40 3.24
CA SER A 44 -12.59 -4.27 3.31
C SER A 44 -11.76 -3.00 3.44
N TYR A 45 -11.91 -2.11 2.48
CA TYR A 45 -11.16 -0.86 2.36
C TYR A 45 -12.08 0.33 2.46
N THR A 46 -11.68 1.34 3.22
CA THR A 46 -12.34 2.65 3.27
C THR A 46 -11.27 3.74 3.27
N ASN A 47 -11.42 4.73 2.39
CA ASN A 47 -10.65 5.97 2.42
C ASN A 47 -11.60 7.14 2.53
N ARG A 48 -11.33 8.05 3.45
CA ARG A 48 -12.12 9.26 3.66
C ARG A 48 -11.22 10.47 3.55
N GLU A 49 -11.65 11.45 2.77
CA GLU A 49 -11.02 12.76 2.67
C GLU A 49 -11.89 13.82 3.33
N VAL A 50 -11.24 14.80 3.94
CA VAL A 50 -11.87 15.95 4.56
C VAL A 50 -11.28 17.24 3.98
N ASP A 51 -12.08 18.31 3.96
CA ASP A 51 -11.63 19.63 3.53
C ASP A 51 -10.76 20.32 4.62
N LEU A 52 -10.26 21.52 4.35
CA LEU A 52 -9.44 22.30 5.27
C LEU A 52 -10.12 22.65 6.61
N ASN A 53 -11.44 22.48 6.71
CA ASN A 53 -12.23 22.70 7.90
C ASN A 53 -12.66 21.40 8.57
N ASP A 54 -12.01 20.26 8.21
CA ASP A 54 -12.34 18.90 8.66
C ASP A 54 -13.79 18.44 8.29
N ASN A 55 -14.46 19.10 7.34
CA ASN A 55 -15.74 18.63 6.84
C ASN A 55 -15.53 17.46 5.86
N PHE A 56 -16.50 16.58 5.81
CA PHE A 56 -16.55 15.49 4.85
C PHE A 56 -16.44 16.01 3.41
N PHE A 57 -15.43 15.54 2.67
CA PHE A 57 -15.21 15.88 1.27
C PHE A 57 -15.59 14.71 0.36
N MET A 58 -14.98 13.54 0.59
CA MET A 58 -15.32 12.32 -0.17
C MET A 58 -14.99 11.04 0.58
N GLU A 59 -15.56 9.93 0.14
CA GLU A 59 -15.29 8.60 0.64
C GLU A 59 -15.21 7.59 -0.49
N ASP A 60 -14.24 6.68 -0.38
CA ASP A 60 -14.07 5.49 -1.21
C ASP A 60 -14.25 4.24 -0.36
N LYS A 61 -15.10 3.32 -0.81
CA LYS A 61 -15.30 2.02 -0.15
C LYS A 61 -15.15 0.88 -1.13
N SER A 62 -14.47 -0.20 -0.72
CA SER A 62 -14.41 -1.42 -1.54
C SER A 62 -15.79 -2.03 -1.74
N ALA A 63 -16.03 -2.56 -2.94
CA ALA A 63 -17.32 -3.10 -3.36
C ALA A 63 -17.20 -4.51 -3.97
N PRO A 64 -17.34 -5.61 -3.18
CA PRO A 64 -17.40 -5.63 -1.72
C PRO A 64 -16.04 -5.63 -1.04
N PHE A 65 -14.98 -6.10 -1.74
CA PHE A 65 -13.62 -6.25 -1.22
C PHE A 65 -12.58 -5.90 -2.28
N LEU A 66 -11.38 -5.55 -1.83
CA LEU A 66 -10.16 -5.65 -2.61
C LEU A 66 -9.58 -7.06 -2.45
N TYR A 67 -9.04 -7.59 -3.53
CA TYR A 67 -8.34 -8.88 -3.56
C TYR A 67 -6.84 -8.63 -3.67
N SER A 68 -6.04 -9.38 -2.92
CA SER A 68 -4.60 -9.19 -2.92
C SER A 68 -3.86 -10.49 -3.16
N VAL A 69 -2.73 -10.37 -3.84
CA VAL A 69 -1.70 -11.40 -3.96
C VAL A 69 -0.39 -10.81 -3.46
N GLY A 70 0.39 -11.60 -2.74
CA GLY A 70 1.66 -11.13 -2.21
C GLY A 70 2.71 -12.20 -2.01
N LEU A 71 3.94 -11.74 -1.83
CA LEU A 71 5.06 -12.53 -1.36
C LEU A 71 5.60 -11.88 -0.10
N ARG A 72 5.86 -12.68 0.93
CA ARG A 72 6.46 -12.19 2.15
C ARG A 72 7.46 -13.17 2.75
N ASN A 73 8.35 -12.64 3.54
CA ASN A 73 9.20 -13.38 4.45
C ASN A 73 9.17 -12.67 5.80
N TRP A 74 8.59 -13.30 6.79
CA TRP A 74 8.50 -12.77 8.16
C TRP A 74 9.36 -13.53 9.15
N GLY A 75 10.32 -14.32 8.63
CA GLY A 75 11.33 -14.93 9.47
C GLY A 75 10.79 -16.02 10.39
N ASP A 76 10.25 -17.08 9.80
CA ASP A 76 10.11 -18.36 10.53
C ASP A 76 11.50 -19.02 10.73
N ALA A 77 12.53 -18.19 10.86
CA ALA A 77 13.89 -18.65 11.08
C ALA A 77 13.93 -19.41 12.40
N LYS A 78 13.86 -20.72 12.31
CA LYS A 78 14.52 -21.56 13.32
C LYS A 78 15.97 -21.13 13.30
N ALA A 79 16.38 -20.34 14.26
CA ALA A 79 17.77 -20.01 14.44
C ALA A 79 18.52 -21.33 14.57
N THR A 80 19.28 -21.67 13.54
CA THR A 80 20.26 -22.75 13.64
C THR A 80 21.23 -22.35 14.75
N SER A 81 21.22 -23.15 15.80
CA SER A 81 22.01 -22.99 17.03
C SER A 81 23.48 -22.79 16.74
N ASN A 82 24.14 -22.03 17.59
CA ASN A 82 25.56 -22.05 17.93
C ASN A 82 26.53 -21.12 17.21
N THR A 83 26.17 -19.87 16.88
CA THR A 83 27.24 -18.87 16.77
C THR A 83 26.83 -17.55 17.44
N LYS A 84 27.66 -17.14 18.39
CA LYS A 84 27.68 -15.81 18.99
C LYS A 84 28.06 -14.79 17.92
N ILE A 85 27.12 -14.27 17.16
CA ILE A 85 27.32 -13.05 16.36
C ILE A 85 25.92 -12.58 15.95
N THR A 86 25.66 -11.33 16.10
CA THR A 86 24.52 -10.53 15.62
C THR A 86 23.99 -10.99 14.26
N ASN A 87 23.05 -11.92 14.25
CA ASN A 87 22.39 -12.35 13.03
C ASN A 87 21.30 -11.34 12.70
N PHE A 88 21.58 -10.46 11.75
CA PHE A 88 20.54 -9.67 11.12
C PHE A 88 19.73 -10.57 10.18
N SER A 89 18.42 -10.47 10.29
CA SER A 89 17.50 -11.12 9.37
C SER A 89 16.87 -10.06 8.47
N PHE A 90 16.86 -10.33 7.17
CA PHE A 90 16.16 -9.50 6.19
C PHE A 90 14.76 -10.06 5.97
N LEU A 91 13.77 -9.25 6.28
CA LEU A 91 12.37 -9.57 6.07
C LEU A 91 11.83 -8.71 4.94
N TYR A 92 10.78 -9.17 4.26
CA TYR A 92 10.15 -8.39 3.21
C TYR A 92 8.65 -8.69 3.08
N THR A 93 7.94 -7.72 2.51
CA THR A 93 6.56 -7.85 2.04
C THR A 93 6.44 -7.20 0.68
N LEU A 94 5.92 -7.94 -0.30
CA LEU A 94 5.45 -7.44 -1.58
C LEU A 94 3.98 -7.81 -1.71
N GLU A 95 3.11 -6.83 -1.95
CA GLU A 95 1.67 -7.03 -2.05
C GLU A 95 1.12 -6.21 -3.22
N TYR A 96 0.23 -6.81 -3.99
CA TYR A 96 -0.55 -6.14 -5.01
C TYR A 96 -2.02 -6.41 -4.77
N SER A 97 -2.84 -5.35 -4.70
CA SER A 97 -4.28 -5.42 -4.45
C SER A 97 -5.04 -4.76 -5.58
N PHE A 98 -6.23 -5.27 -5.89
CA PHE A 98 -7.11 -4.71 -6.91
C PHE A 98 -8.58 -4.97 -6.55
N GLY A 99 -9.47 -4.14 -7.07
CA GLY A 99 -10.91 -4.32 -6.89
C GLY A 99 -11.72 -3.10 -7.28
N ASN A 100 -13.03 -3.21 -7.09
CA ASN A 100 -13.95 -2.13 -7.35
C ASN A 100 -14.14 -1.26 -6.10
N ILE A 101 -14.38 0.03 -6.32
CA ILE A 101 -14.62 1.02 -5.29
C ILE A 101 -15.95 1.73 -5.60
N ASP A 102 -16.77 1.89 -4.59
CA ASP A 102 -17.89 2.81 -4.58
C ASP A 102 -17.40 4.16 -4.02
N TYR A 103 -17.34 5.15 -4.87
CA TYR A 103 -17.00 6.54 -4.55
C TYR A 103 -18.25 7.31 -4.19
N SER A 104 -18.18 8.19 -3.18
CA SER A 104 -19.22 9.13 -2.83
C SER A 104 -18.64 10.48 -2.37
N SER A 105 -19.24 11.58 -2.81
CA SER A 105 -18.91 12.94 -2.42
C SER A 105 -20.17 13.81 -2.35
N ALA A 106 -20.19 14.74 -1.41
CA ALA A 106 -21.28 15.70 -1.29
C ALA A 106 -21.40 16.64 -2.51
N VAL A 107 -20.30 16.89 -3.22
CA VAL A 107 -20.24 17.83 -4.34
C VAL A 107 -20.38 17.12 -5.69
N THR A 108 -19.64 16.04 -5.89
CA THR A 108 -19.53 15.36 -7.18
C THR A 108 -20.39 14.10 -7.30
N GLY A 109 -21.19 13.78 -6.28
CA GLY A 109 -22.11 12.63 -6.31
C GLY A 109 -21.43 11.29 -6.13
N THR A 110 -21.94 10.24 -6.79
CA THR A 110 -21.47 8.86 -6.63
C THR A 110 -20.91 8.30 -7.95
N MET A 111 -19.94 7.40 -7.87
CA MET A 111 -19.32 6.76 -9.03
C MET A 111 -18.80 5.37 -8.63
N LYS A 112 -18.76 4.43 -9.60
CA LYS A 112 -18.03 3.18 -9.47
C LYS A 112 -16.71 3.29 -10.20
N LYS A 113 -15.60 2.95 -9.53
CA LYS A 113 -14.25 3.02 -10.09
C LYS A 113 -13.44 1.79 -9.73
N GLN A 114 -12.26 1.65 -10.31
CA GLN A 114 -11.32 0.57 -10.00
C GLN A 114 -10.15 1.12 -9.18
N TYR A 115 -9.60 0.26 -8.37
CA TYR A 115 -8.50 0.59 -7.49
C TYR A 115 -7.40 -0.45 -7.61
N TYR A 116 -6.17 0.03 -7.71
CA TYR A 116 -4.98 -0.79 -7.76
C TYR A 116 -3.99 -0.26 -6.72
N LYS A 117 -3.50 -1.16 -5.88
CA LYS A 117 -2.62 -0.79 -4.79
C LYS A 117 -1.40 -1.72 -4.78
N GLY A 118 -0.20 -1.15 -4.67
CA GLY A 118 1.05 -1.85 -4.47
C GLY A 118 1.68 -1.50 -3.14
N ARG A 119 2.32 -2.47 -2.49
CA ARG A 119 3.11 -2.26 -1.27
C ARG A 119 4.39 -3.08 -1.35
N LEU A 120 5.51 -2.42 -1.05
CA LEU A 120 6.82 -3.03 -0.91
C LEU A 120 7.44 -2.58 0.39
N GLU A 121 7.86 -3.51 1.20
CA GLU A 121 8.53 -3.25 2.47
C GLU A 121 9.75 -4.15 2.61
N TYR A 122 10.85 -3.58 3.05
CA TYR A 122 12.06 -4.26 3.47
C TYR A 122 12.33 -3.95 4.93
N TYR A 123 12.68 -4.96 5.71
CA TYR A 123 12.97 -4.81 7.12
C TYR A 123 14.31 -5.43 7.46
N LEU A 124 14.99 -4.79 8.38
CA LEU A 124 16.13 -5.32 9.08
C LEU A 124 15.71 -5.65 10.50
N SER A 125 15.87 -6.90 10.89
CA SER A 125 15.59 -7.36 12.25
C SER A 125 16.85 -7.81 12.93
N THR A 126 16.98 -7.47 14.20
CA THR A 126 18.03 -8.01 15.07
C THR A 126 17.44 -9.23 15.78
N GLY A 127 17.55 -10.40 15.18
CA GLY A 127 16.95 -11.61 15.70
C GLY A 127 17.95 -12.51 16.38
N SER A 128 17.75 -12.77 17.66
CA SER A 128 18.24 -13.98 18.32
C SER A 128 17.04 -14.86 18.61
N LYS A 129 17.18 -16.16 18.36
CA LYS A 129 16.26 -17.25 18.71
C LYS A 129 14.79 -16.87 18.87
N VAL A 130 13.97 -17.33 17.94
CA VAL A 130 12.52 -17.22 18.03
C VAL A 130 11.99 -18.48 18.70
N GLY A 131 11.70 -18.41 19.99
CA GLY A 131 10.93 -19.38 20.75
C GLY A 131 9.53 -18.90 21.04
N ALA A 132 8.69 -19.68 21.71
CA ALA A 132 7.45 -19.19 22.28
C ALA A 132 7.73 -18.01 23.23
N ASN A 133 6.95 -16.92 23.12
CA ASN A 133 7.12 -15.65 23.81
C ASN A 133 8.28 -14.76 23.35
N ASP A 134 8.96 -15.08 22.23
CA ASP A 134 10.00 -14.22 21.68
C ASP A 134 9.42 -13.02 20.95
N LEU A 135 10.14 -11.91 21.04
CA LEU A 135 9.84 -10.66 20.33
C LEU A 135 10.94 -10.38 19.31
N LEU A 136 10.58 -10.23 18.06
CA LEU A 136 11.49 -9.91 16.96
C LEU A 136 11.26 -8.44 16.52
N PRO A 137 12.04 -7.48 17.05
CA PRO A 137 11.93 -6.08 16.63
C PRO A 137 12.55 -5.89 15.25
N TYR A 138 12.02 -4.93 14.50
CA TYR A 138 12.52 -4.56 13.18
C TYR A 138 12.32 -3.08 12.86
N ILE A 139 13.11 -2.61 11.92
CA ILE A 139 12.98 -1.32 11.26
C ILE A 139 13.24 -1.50 9.78
N GLY A 140 12.66 -0.66 8.92
CA GLY A 140 12.82 -0.88 7.49
C GLY A 140 12.55 0.35 6.64
N LEU A 141 12.35 0.07 5.34
CA LEU A 141 11.91 1.03 4.34
C LEU A 141 10.66 0.48 3.67
N GLY A 142 9.67 1.35 3.51
CA GLY A 142 8.40 1.03 2.89
C GLY A 142 8.06 1.96 1.75
N TYR A 143 7.42 1.40 0.74
CA TYR A 143 6.80 2.09 -0.38
C TYR A 143 5.40 1.57 -0.59
N ARG A 144 4.44 2.46 -0.77
CA ARG A 144 3.06 2.16 -1.11
C ARG A 144 2.62 3.04 -2.26
N ASN A 145 1.91 2.47 -3.24
CA ASN A 145 1.26 3.24 -4.29
C ASN A 145 -0.22 2.86 -4.38
N LEU A 146 -1.02 3.83 -4.82
CA LEU A 146 -2.45 3.67 -5.11
C LEU A 146 -2.74 4.31 -6.45
N LEU A 147 -3.34 3.55 -7.35
CA LEU A 147 -3.91 4.06 -8.59
C LEU A 147 -5.44 4.00 -8.46
N ASP A 148 -6.06 5.16 -8.47
CA ASP A 148 -7.49 5.37 -8.56
C ASP A 148 -7.84 5.54 -10.04
N ASP A 149 -8.40 4.50 -10.64
CA ASP A 149 -8.79 4.49 -12.05
C ASP A 149 -10.25 4.95 -12.16
N SER A 150 -10.42 6.26 -12.30
CA SER A 150 -11.71 6.90 -12.52
C SER A 150 -11.78 7.72 -13.82
N GLY A 151 -10.73 7.73 -14.61
CA GLY A 151 -10.69 8.41 -15.90
C GLY A 151 -11.81 7.95 -16.84
N TYR A 152 -12.40 8.92 -17.56
CA TYR A 152 -13.54 8.74 -18.49
C TYR A 152 -14.82 8.21 -17.85
N LYS A 153 -14.89 8.03 -16.54
CA LYS A 153 -16.12 7.70 -15.82
C LYS A 153 -16.87 8.98 -15.45
N THR A 154 -18.18 8.89 -15.38
CA THR A 154 -19.03 10.01 -15.02
C THR A 154 -19.79 9.70 -13.75
N SER A 155 -19.82 10.64 -12.83
CA SER A 155 -20.55 10.51 -11.57
C SER A 155 -22.07 10.69 -11.79
N SER A 156 -22.84 10.40 -10.75
CA SER A 156 -24.31 10.59 -10.73
C SER A 156 -24.76 12.04 -10.94
N THR A 157 -23.87 13.02 -10.76
CA THR A 157 -24.10 14.45 -10.98
C THR A 157 -23.40 14.97 -12.24
N ASN A 158 -23.03 14.08 -13.17
CA ASN A 158 -22.36 14.38 -14.44
C ASN A 158 -20.97 15.01 -14.31
N HIS A 159 -20.28 14.86 -13.18
CA HIS A 159 -18.88 15.22 -13.09
C HIS A 159 -18.01 14.13 -13.70
N LEU A 160 -17.05 14.54 -14.52
CA LEU A 160 -16.09 13.65 -15.13
C LEU A 160 -15.02 13.26 -14.12
N GLY A 161 -14.75 11.96 -13.97
CA GLY A 161 -13.67 11.44 -13.15
C GLY A 161 -12.30 11.61 -13.82
N TYR A 162 -11.25 11.55 -13.03
CA TYR A 162 -9.85 11.56 -13.48
C TYR A 162 -9.02 10.57 -12.66
N ASP A 163 -7.98 10.05 -13.27
CA ASP A 163 -7.10 9.11 -12.59
C ASP A 163 -6.21 9.82 -11.57
N ARG A 164 -5.92 9.16 -10.45
CA ARG A 164 -5.00 9.65 -9.41
C ARG A 164 -3.98 8.57 -9.09
N LEU A 165 -2.70 8.94 -9.09
CA LEU A 165 -1.61 8.08 -8.64
C LEU A 165 -1.00 8.67 -7.38
N SER A 166 -1.20 8.01 -6.25
CA SER A 166 -0.58 8.35 -4.97
C SER A 166 0.59 7.41 -4.68
N GLN A 167 1.70 7.96 -4.20
CA GLN A 167 2.93 7.24 -3.88
C GLN A 167 3.41 7.70 -2.51
N TYR A 168 3.70 6.78 -1.61
CA TYR A 168 4.07 7.06 -0.23
C TYR A 168 5.34 6.32 0.17
N TYR A 169 6.28 7.05 0.77
CA TYR A 169 7.52 6.55 1.33
C TYR A 169 7.48 6.66 2.85
N TYR A 170 7.91 5.62 3.54
CA TYR A 170 7.82 5.57 4.99
C TYR A 170 8.87 4.64 5.60
N VAL A 171 9.06 4.78 6.91
CA VAL A 171 9.90 3.89 7.72
C VAL A 171 8.98 3.03 8.59
N PRO A 172 8.81 1.74 8.28
CA PRO A 172 8.13 0.80 9.15
C PRO A 172 9.02 0.47 10.36
N ILE A 173 8.47 0.62 11.56
CA ILE A 173 9.10 0.31 12.84
C ILE A 173 8.14 -0.60 13.60
N GLY A 174 8.59 -1.77 14.01
CA GLY A 174 7.68 -2.71 14.66
C GLY A 174 8.34 -3.91 15.28
N ALA A 175 7.49 -4.86 15.65
CA ALA A 175 7.92 -6.14 16.16
C ALA A 175 6.95 -7.25 15.77
N ILE A 176 7.48 -8.47 15.66
CA ILE A 176 6.71 -9.70 15.57
C ILE A 176 6.83 -10.40 16.92
N TRP A 177 5.72 -10.56 17.61
CA TRP A 177 5.63 -11.33 18.84
C TRP A 177 5.12 -12.72 18.54
N TYR A 178 5.94 -13.72 18.84
CA TYR A 178 5.59 -15.16 18.73
C TYR A 178 4.96 -15.60 20.04
N ILE A 179 3.63 -15.50 20.11
CA ILE A 179 2.83 -15.84 21.32
C ILE A 179 2.95 -17.33 21.61
N SER A 180 3.02 -18.15 20.55
CA SER A 180 3.23 -19.59 20.63
C SER A 180 3.90 -20.09 19.33
N ASP A 181 4.20 -21.37 19.23
CA ASP A 181 4.73 -22.00 18.01
C ASP A 181 3.82 -21.84 16.78
N SER A 182 2.51 -21.64 17.01
CA SER A 182 1.52 -21.52 15.95
C SER A 182 0.91 -20.13 15.83
N LEU A 183 1.06 -19.24 16.81
CA LEU A 183 0.41 -17.95 16.86
C LEU A 183 1.43 -16.81 16.96
N SER A 184 1.32 -15.83 16.09
CA SER A 184 2.16 -14.62 16.13
C SER A 184 1.35 -13.36 15.85
N LEU A 185 1.77 -12.26 16.47
CA LEU A 185 1.23 -10.92 16.27
C LEU A 185 2.34 -10.01 15.74
N LYS A 186 2.16 -9.46 14.56
CA LYS A 186 2.97 -8.35 14.02
C LYS A 186 2.30 -7.04 14.37
N SER A 187 3.05 -6.12 14.95
CA SER A 187 2.61 -4.75 15.22
C SER A 187 3.62 -3.79 14.62
N GLN A 188 3.16 -2.81 13.85
CA GLN A 188 4.00 -1.90 13.08
C GLN A 188 3.43 -0.49 13.13
N TYR A 189 4.30 0.47 13.37
CA TYR A 189 4.08 1.89 13.15
C TYR A 189 4.82 2.30 11.87
N ASN A 190 4.16 3.04 11.00
CA ASN A 190 4.72 3.56 9.76
C ASN A 190 4.99 5.05 9.92
N TYR A 191 6.25 5.41 10.10
CA TYR A 191 6.69 6.81 10.12
C TYR A 191 6.70 7.32 8.68
N PHE A 192 5.79 8.22 8.36
CA PHE A 192 5.65 8.79 7.04
C PHE A 192 6.82 9.73 6.71
N LEU A 193 7.43 9.59 5.55
CA LEU A 193 8.51 10.43 5.08
C LEU A 193 8.02 11.47 4.08
N GLU A 194 7.37 11.00 3.02
CA GLU A 194 6.87 11.84 1.94
C GLU A 194 5.79 11.10 1.16
N GLY A 195 4.80 11.84 0.70
CA GLY A 195 3.81 11.39 -0.28
C GLY A 195 3.80 12.29 -1.49
N LYS A 196 3.59 11.70 -2.66
CA LYS A 196 3.35 12.41 -3.92
C LYS A 196 2.06 11.91 -4.53
N GLN A 197 1.22 12.83 -4.96
CA GLN A 197 0.03 12.50 -5.72
C GLN A 197 0.01 13.24 -7.03
N ILE A 198 -0.20 12.50 -8.11
CA ILE A 198 -0.38 13.02 -9.46
C ILE A 198 -1.86 12.87 -9.80
N SER A 199 -2.53 13.98 -10.10
CA SER A 199 -3.91 14.02 -10.53
C SER A 199 -3.96 14.30 -12.03
N PHE A 200 -4.43 13.35 -12.85
CA PHE A 200 -4.41 13.42 -14.32
C PHE A 200 -5.53 14.33 -14.87
N LEU A 201 -5.63 15.54 -14.32
CA LEU A 201 -6.68 16.51 -14.62
C LEU A 201 -6.60 17.08 -16.04
N ASN A 202 -5.39 17.38 -16.52
CA ASN A 202 -5.22 17.93 -17.89
C ASN A 202 -5.63 16.91 -18.96
N GLU A 203 -5.47 15.62 -18.72
CA GLU A 203 -5.86 14.59 -19.67
C GLU A 203 -7.37 14.49 -19.84
N MET A 204 -8.11 14.76 -18.76
CA MET A 204 -9.57 14.65 -18.73
C MET A 204 -10.28 15.97 -19.02
N LEU A 205 -9.71 17.08 -18.57
CA LEU A 205 -10.29 18.43 -18.63
C LEU A 205 -9.28 19.44 -19.17
N PRO A 206 -8.74 19.27 -20.39
CA PRO A 206 -7.63 20.10 -20.93
C PRO A 206 -8.02 21.58 -21.13
N ASN A 207 -9.31 21.89 -21.25
CA ASN A 207 -9.77 23.27 -21.34
C ASN A 207 -9.83 24.01 -19.98
N THR A 208 -9.75 23.26 -18.87
CA THR A 208 -9.81 23.80 -17.50
C THR A 208 -8.44 23.77 -16.83
N TYR A 209 -7.72 22.66 -17.01
CA TYR A 209 -6.42 22.44 -16.39
C TYR A 209 -5.33 22.38 -17.45
N THR A 210 -4.22 23.08 -17.22
CA THR A 210 -3.11 23.16 -18.18
C THR A 210 -2.02 22.13 -17.91
N VAL A 211 -2.03 21.53 -16.71
CA VAL A 211 -1.07 20.51 -16.25
C VAL A 211 -1.76 19.42 -15.45
N ASN A 212 -1.12 18.28 -15.32
CA ASN A 212 -1.42 17.28 -14.30
C ASN A 212 -0.67 17.68 -13.02
N PRO A 213 -1.34 18.18 -11.98
CA PRO A 213 -0.64 18.63 -10.77
C PRO A 213 0.02 17.44 -10.06
N GLU A 214 1.23 17.68 -9.57
CA GLU A 214 1.94 16.81 -8.64
C GLU A 214 1.98 17.50 -7.28
N ASN A 215 1.22 16.98 -6.33
CA ASN A 215 1.12 17.49 -4.97
C ASN A 215 2.03 16.69 -4.04
N THR A 216 2.67 17.37 -3.08
CA THR A 216 3.53 16.73 -2.08
C THR A 216 2.89 16.81 -0.70
N GLN A 217 2.75 15.64 -0.06
CA GLN A 217 2.31 15.50 1.33
C GLN A 217 3.52 15.21 2.20
N ARG A 218 3.66 15.92 3.33
CA ARG A 218 4.86 15.87 4.17
C ARG A 218 4.63 15.29 5.55
N LEU A 219 3.39 15.18 5.96
CA LEU A 219 3.02 14.70 7.30
C LEU A 219 2.02 13.57 7.21
N GLY A 220 2.21 12.59 8.07
CA GLY A 220 1.32 11.45 8.16
C GLY A 220 1.90 10.34 9.04
N TRP A 221 1.11 9.30 9.24
CA TRP A 221 1.53 8.09 9.95
C TRP A 221 0.61 6.92 9.57
N GLY A 222 1.04 5.71 9.85
CA GLY A 222 0.22 4.52 9.68
C GLY A 222 0.44 3.50 10.78
N ILE A 223 -0.52 2.61 10.95
CA ILE A 223 -0.45 1.44 11.84
C ILE A 223 -0.82 0.20 11.03
N ASP A 224 -0.11 -0.91 11.28
CA ASP A 224 -0.40 -2.22 10.73
C ASP A 224 -0.34 -3.25 11.87
N LEU A 225 -1.43 -3.98 12.06
CA LEU A 225 -1.54 -5.08 13.00
C LEU A 225 -1.91 -6.35 12.23
N THR A 226 -1.17 -7.44 12.41
CA THR A 226 -1.47 -8.72 11.77
C THR A 226 -1.36 -9.85 12.78
N LEU A 227 -2.47 -10.55 13.01
CA LEU A 227 -2.50 -11.78 13.79
C LEU A 227 -2.46 -12.96 12.83
N ARG A 228 -1.47 -13.85 12.99
CA ARG A 228 -1.26 -15.01 12.15
C ARG A 228 -1.32 -16.29 12.96
N SER A 229 -1.97 -17.30 12.40
CA SER A 229 -2.04 -18.65 12.94
C SER A 229 -1.50 -19.67 11.92
N LYS A 230 -0.52 -20.47 12.30
CA LYS A 230 -0.05 -21.62 11.51
C LYS A 230 -1.05 -22.76 11.63
N LEU A 231 -1.55 -23.25 10.51
CA LEU A 231 -2.43 -24.41 10.44
C LEU A 231 -1.61 -25.71 10.38
N ASN A 232 -0.50 -25.66 9.66
CA ASN A 232 0.48 -26.75 9.56
C ASN A 232 1.83 -26.21 9.02
N SER A 233 2.75 -27.08 8.61
CA SER A 233 4.06 -26.68 8.11
C SER A 233 4.03 -25.87 6.81
N LYS A 234 2.94 -25.96 6.02
CA LYS A 234 2.82 -25.31 4.72
C LYS A 234 1.78 -24.20 4.68
N TRP A 235 0.80 -24.19 5.58
CA TRP A 235 -0.31 -23.26 5.51
C TRP A 235 -0.45 -22.43 6.79
N SER A 236 -0.72 -21.15 6.63
CA SER A 236 -1.15 -20.28 7.71
C SER A 236 -2.37 -19.48 7.27
N THR A 237 -3.13 -19.02 8.24
CA THR A 237 -4.17 -17.99 8.06
C THR A 237 -3.81 -16.76 8.86
N TYR A 238 -4.33 -15.61 8.46
CA TYR A 238 -4.09 -14.34 9.16
C TYR A 238 -5.25 -13.40 9.00
N GLY A 239 -5.44 -12.56 10.02
CA GLY A 239 -6.29 -11.38 9.96
C GLY A 239 -5.43 -10.13 10.17
N PHE A 240 -5.82 -9.02 9.55
CA PHE A 240 -5.08 -7.78 9.68
C PHE A 240 -5.98 -6.56 9.77
N PHE A 241 -5.44 -5.53 10.40
CA PHE A 241 -5.94 -4.17 10.41
C PHE A 241 -4.82 -3.23 10.02
N ARG A 242 -5.12 -2.28 9.11
CA ARG A 242 -4.20 -1.21 8.72
C ARG A 242 -4.93 0.12 8.74
N SER A 243 -4.26 1.16 9.20
CA SER A 243 -4.78 2.52 9.14
C SER A 243 -3.68 3.46 8.70
N TRP A 244 -4.06 4.45 7.87
CA TRP A 244 -3.21 5.54 7.48
C TRP A 244 -3.92 6.86 7.75
N HIS A 245 -3.15 7.84 8.20
CA HIS A 245 -3.55 9.22 8.36
C HIS A 245 -2.50 10.09 7.67
N ILE A 246 -2.91 10.82 6.65
CA ILE A 246 -2.01 11.65 5.84
C ILE A 246 -2.62 13.04 5.79
N GLU A 247 -1.83 14.04 6.16
CA GLU A 247 -2.25 15.43 6.15
C GLU A 247 -2.37 15.96 4.72
N ASP A 248 -2.97 17.14 4.58
CA ASP A 248 -3.11 17.82 3.30
C ASP A 248 -1.74 18.11 2.65
N SER A 249 -1.76 18.27 1.34
CA SER A 249 -0.58 18.63 0.57
C SER A 249 -0.36 20.14 0.53
N ASP A 250 0.81 20.54 0.00
CA ASP A 250 1.01 21.86 -0.54
C ASP A 250 0.04 22.12 -1.72
N ALA A 251 -0.29 23.40 -1.93
CA ALA A 251 -1.07 23.84 -3.07
C ALA A 251 -0.14 24.09 -4.27
N VAL A 252 -0.48 23.53 -5.43
CA VAL A 252 0.26 23.71 -6.68
C VAL A 252 -0.64 24.31 -7.75
N SER A 253 -0.05 25.08 -8.68
CA SER A 253 -0.81 25.66 -9.80
C SER A 253 -1.25 24.56 -10.78
N CYS A 254 -2.54 24.48 -11.07
CA CYS A 254 -3.11 23.55 -12.06
C CYS A 254 -3.48 24.26 -13.35
N SER A 255 -3.65 25.60 -13.30
CA SER A 255 -3.97 26.48 -14.40
C SER A 255 -3.64 27.91 -13.96
N ALA A 256 -3.72 28.88 -14.84
CA ALA A 256 -3.32 30.28 -14.58
C ALA A 256 -3.97 30.89 -13.31
N LEU A 257 -5.19 30.46 -12.93
CA LEU A 257 -5.93 31.00 -11.79
C LEU A 257 -6.44 29.91 -10.84
N ILE A 258 -6.07 28.62 -11.07
CA ILE A 258 -6.55 27.50 -10.28
C ILE A 258 -5.38 26.86 -9.55
N TYR A 259 -5.52 26.70 -8.24
CA TYR A 259 -4.62 25.94 -7.40
C TYR A 259 -5.27 24.61 -6.99
N CYS A 260 -4.52 23.55 -7.05
CA CYS A 260 -4.93 22.21 -6.63
C CYS A 260 -4.16 21.83 -5.36
N MET A 261 -4.85 21.17 -4.47
CA MET A 261 -4.31 20.63 -3.22
C MET A 261 -4.99 19.30 -2.96
N GLU A 262 -4.25 18.34 -2.46
CA GLU A 262 -4.81 17.06 -2.01
C GLU A 262 -5.28 17.21 -0.57
N PRO A 263 -6.54 16.84 -0.30
CA PRO A 263 -7.10 16.91 1.04
C PRO A 263 -6.43 15.93 2.00
N LYS A 264 -6.52 16.23 3.27
CA LYS A 264 -6.22 15.28 4.34
C LYS A 264 -7.07 14.04 4.20
N ASN A 265 -6.43 12.88 4.34
CA ASN A 265 -7.12 11.60 4.16
C ASN A 265 -6.84 10.62 5.30
N GLN A 266 -7.80 9.74 5.50
CA GLN A 266 -7.75 8.67 6.47
C GLN A 266 -8.21 7.36 5.83
N THR A 267 -7.33 6.37 5.84
CA THR A 267 -7.58 5.05 5.26
C THR A 267 -7.70 3.98 6.36
N TYR A 268 -8.65 3.08 6.20
CA TYR A 268 -8.82 1.88 7.02
C TYR A 268 -8.91 0.65 6.12
N GLU A 269 -8.20 -0.38 6.51
CA GLU A 269 -8.19 -1.69 5.87
C GLU A 269 -8.37 -2.77 6.96
N ILE A 270 -9.38 -3.62 6.79
CA ILE A 270 -9.58 -4.82 7.61
C ILE A 270 -9.67 -6.00 6.65
N GLY A 271 -8.85 -7.01 6.86
CA GLY A 271 -8.81 -8.13 5.95
C GLY A 271 -8.41 -9.44 6.61
N ALA A 272 -8.57 -10.50 5.84
CA ALA A 272 -8.13 -11.83 6.20
C ALA A 272 -7.55 -12.55 4.99
N GLY A 273 -6.64 -13.46 5.22
CA GLY A 273 -5.97 -14.17 4.15
C GLY A 273 -5.40 -15.51 4.57
N ILE A 274 -4.88 -16.19 3.57
CA ILE A 274 -4.12 -17.43 3.72
C ILE A 274 -2.73 -17.26 3.14
N SER A 275 -1.77 -18.00 3.67
CA SER A 275 -0.43 -18.06 3.11
C SER A 275 0.05 -19.49 2.95
N TYR A 276 0.79 -19.72 1.87
CA TYR A 276 1.47 -20.97 1.57
C TYR A 276 2.97 -20.77 1.70
N HIS A 277 3.63 -21.64 2.46
CA HIS A 277 5.08 -21.66 2.70
C HIS A 277 5.75 -22.62 1.73
N PHE A 278 6.80 -22.16 1.08
CA PHE A 278 7.61 -22.95 0.15
C PHE A 278 8.65 -23.81 0.89
#